data_65d5ee4395d66c7093b8f01e30bcaa1b
#
_entry.id   65d5ee4395d66c7093b8f01e30bcaa1b
#
_cell.length_a   1.000
_cell.length_b   1.000
_cell.length_c   1.000
_cell.angle_alpha   90.00
_cell.angle_beta   90.00
_cell.angle_gamma   90.00
#
_symmetry.space_group_name_H-M   'P 1'
#
loop_
_entity.id
_entity.type
_entity.pdbx_description
1 polymer ?
#
loop_
_entity_poly.entity_id
_entity_poly.type
_entity_poly.pdbx_seq_one_letter_code
_entity_poly.pdbx_strand_id
1 'polypeptide(L)'
;MKPRLSVALAALLLGVAATVAAQDVNIPRPADEIERELATAPFVITAAEISRPKAEGDITLKAEVSFAGAPPYRVKLRRAEPGAEDFNNRPRYDLAAYELQKLFLDPAEYVVPPTALRMMPLAELRTYSPAAKPTFKGSDDVLVVLQYWLNDVKVIADVYDPVRFAADPKYARHIGQLNILTCLIEHGDSNVGNFLISRADAGPRVFSIDNGVAFEYNESDRGQLWIRMRVDRLPEDTVERLRRISPEELQRRLGVLAQWQLQGGRWFAMPPGENLAPARGVRSADGIVQLGLRKADIDRLGRQLARLLKQVDDGKIATF
;
A
#
# COMPACT_ATOMS: atom_id res chain seq x y z
N MET A 1 57.00 35.22 42.97
CA MET A 1 56.78 33.97 42.21
C MET A 1 55.33 33.53 42.43
N LYS A 2 54.48 33.63 41.41
CA LYS A 2 53.09 33.13 41.44
C LYS A 2 53.00 31.92 40.54
N PRO A 3 52.42 30.76 40.96
CA PRO A 3 52.25 29.62 40.10
C PRO A 3 51.07 29.81 39.12
N ARG A 4 51.33 29.49 37.87
CA ARG A 4 50.29 29.42 36.79
C ARG A 4 49.62 28.06 36.87
N LEU A 5 48.30 28.03 37.12
CA LEU A 5 47.46 26.89 36.99
C LEU A 5 47.11 26.71 35.50
N SER A 6 47.53 25.63 34.90
CA SER A 6 47.11 25.19 33.56
C SER A 6 45.88 24.31 33.71
N VAL A 7 44.72 24.81 33.21
CA VAL A 7 43.51 24.01 33.10
C VAL A 7 43.51 23.29 31.76
N ALA A 8 43.65 21.97 31.79
CA ALA A 8 43.48 21.12 30.60
C ALA A 8 42.01 20.84 30.36
N LEU A 9 41.46 21.37 29.26
CA LEU A 9 40.10 21.13 28.80
C LEU A 9 40.08 19.81 28.00
N ALA A 10 39.61 18.72 28.60
CA ALA A 10 39.35 17.44 27.91
C ALA A 10 38.02 17.54 27.15
N ALA A 11 38.09 17.68 25.83
CA ALA A 11 36.95 17.58 24.94
C ALA A 11 36.49 16.11 24.78
N LEU A 12 35.38 15.76 25.39
CA LEU A 12 34.72 14.47 25.24
C LEU A 12 33.98 14.44 23.89
N LEU A 13 34.56 13.85 22.85
CA LEU A 13 33.92 13.58 21.58
C LEU A 13 32.97 12.39 21.77
N LEU A 14 31.70 12.65 22.02
CA LEU A 14 30.63 11.66 21.91
C LEU A 14 30.40 11.37 20.41
N GLY A 15 31.03 10.30 19.92
CA GLY A 15 30.74 9.74 18.61
C GLY A 15 29.32 9.13 18.62
N VAL A 16 28.38 9.80 18.01
CA VAL A 16 27.09 9.21 17.66
C VAL A 16 27.37 8.20 16.54
N ALA A 17 27.48 6.92 16.89
CA ALA A 17 27.48 5.85 15.91
C ALA A 17 26.07 5.79 15.29
N ALA A 18 25.89 6.44 14.14
CA ALA A 18 24.71 6.20 13.31
C ALA A 18 24.79 4.73 12.86
N THR A 19 23.94 3.89 13.43
CA THR A 19 23.68 2.55 12.91
C THR A 19 23.11 2.74 11.50
N VAL A 20 23.94 2.49 10.48
CA VAL A 20 23.48 2.36 9.10
C VAL A 20 22.59 1.12 9.08
N ALA A 21 21.30 1.32 9.18
CA ALA A 21 20.35 0.23 8.93
C ALA A 21 20.64 -0.34 7.55
N ALA A 22 20.77 -1.66 7.44
CA ALA A 22 20.98 -2.31 6.17
C ALA A 22 19.87 -1.87 5.22
N GLN A 23 20.24 -1.31 4.07
CA GLN A 23 19.29 -0.80 3.10
C GLN A 23 18.40 -1.94 2.61
N ASP A 24 17.08 -1.74 2.63
CA ASP A 24 16.12 -2.73 2.14
C ASP A 24 16.33 -2.96 0.64
N VAL A 25 16.62 -4.19 0.25
CA VAL A 25 16.89 -4.53 -1.16
C VAL A 25 15.63 -4.44 -2.03
N ASN A 26 14.44 -4.62 -1.43
CA ASN A 26 13.18 -4.63 -2.16
C ASN A 26 12.60 -3.22 -2.34
N ILE A 27 12.78 -2.34 -1.34
CA ILE A 27 12.37 -0.93 -1.33
C ILE A 27 13.54 -0.10 -0.78
N PRO A 28 14.53 0.26 -1.62
CA PRO A 28 15.80 0.85 -1.15
C PRO A 28 15.70 2.30 -0.67
N ARG A 29 14.52 2.89 -0.70
CA ARG A 29 14.24 4.27 -0.25
C ARG A 29 13.12 4.25 0.79
N PRO A 30 13.03 5.28 1.66
CA PRO A 30 11.92 5.39 2.61
C PRO A 30 10.56 5.35 1.89
N ALA A 31 9.64 4.54 2.43
CA ALA A 31 8.33 4.31 1.81
C ALA A 31 7.49 5.61 1.70
N ASP A 32 7.60 6.50 2.69
CA ASP A 32 6.92 7.80 2.73
C ASP A 32 7.48 8.80 1.70
N GLU A 33 8.77 8.72 1.37
CA GLU A 33 9.35 9.52 0.28
C GLU A 33 8.77 9.07 -1.07
N ILE A 34 8.80 7.77 -1.34
CA ILE A 34 8.25 7.19 -2.58
C ILE A 34 6.77 7.54 -2.69
N GLU A 35 6.00 7.36 -1.64
CA GLU A 35 4.58 7.69 -1.61
C GLU A 35 4.33 9.16 -1.98
N ARG A 36 5.06 10.08 -1.35
CA ARG A 36 4.94 11.52 -1.61
C ARG A 36 5.29 11.86 -3.05
N GLU A 37 6.36 11.28 -3.60
CA GLU A 37 6.72 11.45 -5.00
C GLU A 37 5.61 10.93 -5.93
N LEU A 38 5.11 9.72 -5.71
CA LEU A 38 4.04 9.14 -6.50
C LEU A 38 2.76 9.98 -6.44
N ALA A 39 2.42 10.53 -5.28
CA ALA A 39 1.19 11.29 -5.08
C ALA A 39 1.26 12.70 -5.69
N THR A 40 2.39 13.41 -5.58
CA THR A 40 2.41 14.87 -5.81
C THR A 40 3.52 15.36 -6.73
N ALA A 41 4.69 14.71 -6.76
CA ALA A 41 5.83 15.25 -7.51
C ALA A 41 5.62 15.11 -9.03
N PRO A 42 5.98 16.13 -9.84
CA PRO A 42 6.01 15.99 -11.29
C PRO A 42 6.97 14.87 -11.69
N PHE A 43 6.56 14.03 -12.62
CA PHE A 43 7.40 12.98 -13.18
C PHE A 43 7.26 12.87 -14.70
N VAL A 44 8.20 12.21 -15.32
CA VAL A 44 8.18 11.83 -16.74
C VAL A 44 8.25 10.31 -16.82
N ILE A 45 7.41 9.72 -17.65
CA ILE A 45 7.52 8.30 -18.01
C ILE A 45 8.62 8.18 -19.06
N THR A 46 9.74 7.57 -18.71
CA THR A 46 10.90 7.38 -19.60
C THR A 46 10.80 6.11 -20.43
N ALA A 47 10.12 5.10 -19.90
CA ALA A 47 9.82 3.84 -20.59
C ALA A 47 8.54 3.23 -20.02
N ALA A 48 7.78 2.51 -20.84
CA ALA A 48 6.64 1.74 -20.39
C ALA A 48 6.43 0.50 -21.26
N GLU A 49 6.08 -0.61 -20.62
CA GLU A 49 5.69 -1.86 -21.28
C GLU A 49 4.40 -2.39 -20.68
N ILE A 50 3.58 -3.07 -21.46
CA ILE A 50 2.39 -3.76 -20.92
C ILE A 50 2.86 -4.92 -20.06
N SER A 51 2.48 -4.94 -18.78
CA SER A 51 3.00 -5.94 -17.83
C SER A 51 2.50 -7.35 -18.14
N ARG A 52 1.29 -7.48 -18.70
CA ARG A 52 0.74 -8.73 -19.25
C ARG A 52 -0.22 -8.37 -20.37
N PRO A 53 -0.21 -9.12 -21.51
CA PRO A 53 -1.24 -8.98 -22.52
C PRO A 53 -2.60 -9.31 -21.88
N LYS A 54 -3.51 -8.34 -21.88
CA LYS A 54 -4.89 -8.51 -21.41
C LYS A 54 -5.84 -8.07 -22.53
N ALA A 55 -7.07 -8.55 -22.45
CA ALA A 55 -8.16 -8.04 -23.27
C ALA A 55 -8.31 -6.51 -23.06
N GLU A 56 -8.95 -5.85 -24.02
CA GLU A 56 -9.24 -4.41 -23.93
C GLU A 56 -9.85 -4.06 -22.56
N GLY A 57 -9.39 -2.95 -21.99
CA GLY A 57 -9.94 -2.39 -20.76
C GLY A 57 -8.98 -2.40 -19.57
N ASP A 58 -8.37 -3.51 -19.24
CA ASP A 58 -7.53 -3.64 -18.04
C ASP A 58 -6.04 -3.65 -18.40
N ILE A 59 -5.53 -2.51 -18.85
CA ILE A 59 -4.11 -2.35 -19.18
C ILE A 59 -3.35 -1.86 -17.95
N THR A 60 -2.44 -2.72 -17.48
CA THR A 60 -1.43 -2.40 -16.48
C THR A 60 -0.09 -2.22 -17.17
N LEU A 61 0.55 -1.08 -16.97
CA LEU A 61 1.88 -0.80 -17.46
C LEU A 61 2.91 -1.01 -16.36
N LYS A 62 4.05 -1.57 -16.73
CA LYS A 62 5.28 -1.46 -15.96
C LYS A 62 6.02 -0.25 -16.56
N ALA A 63 6.01 0.85 -15.85
CA ALA A 63 6.59 2.11 -16.29
C ALA A 63 7.85 2.44 -15.50
N GLU A 64 8.85 3.00 -16.18
CA GLU A 64 9.95 3.67 -15.52
C GLU A 64 9.62 5.16 -15.44
N VAL A 65 9.71 5.71 -14.22
CA VAL A 65 9.40 7.11 -13.93
C VAL A 65 10.62 7.83 -13.39
N SER A 66 10.81 9.06 -13.87
CA SER A 66 11.89 9.94 -13.45
C SER A 66 11.31 11.16 -12.76
N PHE A 67 11.79 11.46 -11.58
CA PHE A 67 11.48 12.65 -10.78
C PHE A 67 12.66 13.59 -10.75
N ALA A 68 12.42 14.90 -10.66
CA ALA A 68 13.50 15.87 -10.54
C ALA A 68 14.31 15.64 -9.26
N GLY A 69 15.62 15.44 -9.39
CA GLY A 69 16.54 15.27 -8.26
C GLY A 69 16.56 13.88 -7.62
N ALA A 70 15.85 12.89 -8.18
CA ALA A 70 15.86 11.53 -7.70
C ALA A 70 16.24 10.52 -8.81
N PRO A 71 16.90 9.40 -8.48
CA PRO A 71 17.10 8.32 -9.44
C PRO A 71 15.77 7.78 -9.97
N PRO A 72 15.68 7.42 -11.26
CA PRO A 72 14.48 6.81 -11.82
C PRO A 72 14.21 5.45 -11.17
N TYR A 73 12.93 5.09 -11.07
CA TYR A 73 12.51 3.78 -10.60
C TYR A 73 11.25 3.31 -11.32
N ARG A 74 10.97 2.03 -11.19
CA ARG A 74 9.82 1.40 -11.86
C ARG A 74 8.58 1.46 -10.98
N VAL A 75 7.44 1.64 -11.64
CA VAL A 75 6.11 1.62 -11.05
C VAL A 75 5.17 0.72 -11.84
N LYS A 76 4.22 0.12 -11.15
CA LYS A 76 2.99 -0.35 -11.74
C LYS A 76 2.11 0.88 -11.96
N LEU A 77 1.76 1.15 -13.21
CA LEU A 77 0.79 2.18 -13.57
C LEU A 77 -0.46 1.48 -14.10
N ARG A 78 -1.56 1.57 -13.38
CA ARG A 78 -2.85 1.02 -13.80
C ARG A 78 -3.87 2.15 -13.89
N ARG A 79 -4.45 2.32 -15.09
CA ARG A 79 -5.53 3.29 -15.28
C ARG A 79 -6.82 2.79 -14.64
N ALA A 80 -7.60 3.73 -14.11
CA ALA A 80 -8.97 3.45 -13.71
C ALA A 80 -9.91 3.50 -14.93
N GLU A 81 -10.89 2.62 -14.97
CA GLU A 81 -12.00 2.70 -15.91
C GLU A 81 -12.90 3.92 -15.63
N PRO A 82 -13.72 4.35 -16.58
CA PRO A 82 -14.68 5.42 -16.36
C PRO A 82 -15.54 5.17 -15.12
N GLY A 83 -15.55 6.16 -14.20
CA GLY A 83 -16.23 6.06 -12.92
C GLY A 83 -15.44 5.38 -11.80
N ALA A 84 -14.29 4.74 -12.07
CA ALA A 84 -13.39 4.10 -11.09
C ALA A 84 -14.05 3.03 -10.19
N GLU A 85 -15.09 2.35 -10.67
CA GLU A 85 -15.88 1.35 -9.94
C GLU A 85 -15.92 -0.02 -10.63
N ASP A 86 -15.06 -0.26 -11.61
CA ASP A 86 -14.96 -1.56 -12.27
C ASP A 86 -14.59 -2.65 -11.26
N PHE A 87 -15.22 -3.83 -11.36
CA PHE A 87 -15.08 -4.93 -10.40
C PHE A 87 -13.62 -5.37 -10.19
N ASN A 88 -12.85 -5.49 -11.27
CA ASN A 88 -11.46 -5.91 -11.21
C ASN A 88 -10.47 -4.74 -11.04
N ASN A 89 -10.94 -3.51 -11.01
CA ASN A 89 -10.11 -2.33 -11.01
C ASN A 89 -10.75 -1.22 -10.17
N ARG A 90 -10.70 -1.39 -8.85
CA ARG A 90 -11.13 -0.37 -7.89
C ARG A 90 -9.92 0.32 -7.27
N PRO A 91 -9.48 1.46 -7.80
CA PRO A 91 -8.28 2.16 -7.33
C PRO A 91 -8.27 2.42 -5.83
N ARG A 92 -9.46 2.69 -5.25
CA ARG A 92 -9.59 2.95 -3.82
C ARG A 92 -9.19 1.76 -2.95
N TYR A 93 -9.32 0.52 -3.43
CA TYR A 93 -8.96 -0.67 -2.65
C TYR A 93 -7.45 -0.89 -2.59
N ASP A 94 -6.73 -0.64 -3.70
CA ASP A 94 -5.26 -0.67 -3.69
C ASP A 94 -4.71 0.37 -2.69
N LEU A 95 -5.24 1.61 -2.72
CA LEU A 95 -4.80 2.64 -1.79
C LEU A 95 -5.25 2.34 -0.36
N ALA A 96 -6.48 1.82 -0.15
CA ALA A 96 -6.97 1.47 1.18
C ALA A 96 -6.13 0.37 1.85
N ALA A 97 -5.69 -0.65 1.10
CA ALA A 97 -4.80 -1.69 1.62
C ALA A 97 -3.46 -1.10 2.07
N TYR A 98 -2.90 -0.19 1.28
CA TYR A 98 -1.66 0.52 1.64
C TYR A 98 -1.85 1.42 2.87
N GLU A 99 -2.94 2.17 2.95
CA GLU A 99 -3.23 3.05 4.09
C GLU A 99 -3.55 2.28 5.37
N LEU A 100 -4.23 1.13 5.27
CA LEU A 100 -4.59 0.31 6.42
C LEU A 100 -3.35 -0.22 7.16
N GLN A 101 -2.33 -0.73 6.44
CA GLN A 101 -1.13 -1.26 7.09
C GLN A 101 -0.40 -0.23 7.94
N LYS A 102 -0.50 1.07 7.60
CA LYS A 102 0.15 2.17 8.36
C LYS A 102 -0.40 2.31 9.79
N LEU A 103 -1.55 1.71 10.08
CA LEU A 103 -2.13 1.73 11.42
C LEU A 103 -1.47 0.73 12.38
N PHE A 104 -0.79 -0.30 11.84
CA PHE A 104 -0.24 -1.36 12.67
C PHE A 104 1.17 -1.84 12.28
N LEU A 105 1.75 -1.36 11.17
CA LEU A 105 3.12 -1.68 10.75
C LEU A 105 4.00 -0.42 10.72
N ASP A 106 5.27 -0.61 10.98
CA ASP A 106 6.29 0.39 10.70
C ASP A 106 6.62 0.42 9.19
N PRO A 107 7.08 1.55 8.63
CA PRO A 107 7.38 1.66 7.20
C PRO A 107 8.34 0.60 6.66
N ALA A 108 9.31 0.15 7.47
CA ALA A 108 10.24 -0.92 7.11
C ALA A 108 9.61 -2.31 7.02
N GLU A 109 8.40 -2.47 7.57
CA GLU A 109 7.65 -3.72 7.64
C GLU A 109 6.44 -3.78 6.71
N TYR A 110 6.21 -2.73 5.91
CA TYR A 110 5.06 -2.69 5.01
C TYR A 110 5.03 -3.89 4.06
N VAL A 111 3.90 -4.55 4.01
CA VAL A 111 3.63 -5.72 3.13
C VAL A 111 2.90 -5.33 1.84
N VAL A 112 2.40 -4.11 1.74
CA VAL A 112 1.91 -3.50 0.49
C VAL A 112 2.93 -2.45 0.07
N PRO A 113 3.43 -2.47 -1.17
CA PRO A 113 4.37 -1.46 -1.65
C PRO A 113 3.76 -0.05 -1.64
N PRO A 114 4.58 1.02 -1.56
CA PRO A 114 4.11 2.40 -1.66
C PRO A 114 3.18 2.60 -2.85
N THR A 115 1.98 3.10 -2.56
CA THR A 115 0.87 3.20 -3.51
C THR A 115 0.24 4.58 -3.42
N ALA A 116 -0.03 5.21 -4.57
CA ALA A 116 -0.72 6.48 -4.65
C ALA A 116 -1.77 6.49 -5.78
N LEU A 117 -2.76 7.36 -5.63
CA LEU A 117 -3.72 7.70 -6.68
C LEU A 117 -3.39 9.07 -7.26
N ARG A 118 -3.46 9.18 -8.59
CA ARG A 118 -3.13 10.43 -9.27
C ARG A 118 -4.00 10.66 -10.49
N MET A 119 -4.38 11.91 -10.73
CA MET A 119 -4.90 12.35 -12.01
C MET A 119 -3.73 12.70 -12.93
N MET A 120 -3.78 12.24 -14.17
CA MET A 120 -2.81 12.59 -15.20
C MET A 120 -3.53 12.96 -16.51
N PRO A 121 -2.90 13.77 -17.39
CA PRO A 121 -3.47 14.08 -18.69
C PRO A 121 -3.75 12.83 -19.51
N LEU A 122 -4.96 12.71 -20.03
CA LEU A 122 -5.33 11.58 -20.89
C LEU A 122 -4.44 11.51 -22.16
N ALA A 123 -4.05 12.65 -22.71
CA ALA A 123 -3.17 12.72 -23.87
C ALA A 123 -1.80 12.07 -23.60
N GLU A 124 -1.25 12.24 -22.41
CA GLU A 124 -0.01 11.59 -21.99
C GLU A 124 -0.17 10.08 -21.87
N LEU A 125 -1.24 9.61 -21.22
CA LEU A 125 -1.48 8.17 -21.08
C LEU A 125 -1.74 7.50 -22.43
N ARG A 126 -2.37 8.19 -23.38
CA ARG A 126 -2.68 7.62 -24.71
C ARG A 126 -1.45 7.28 -25.54
N THR A 127 -0.28 7.82 -25.24
CA THR A 127 0.98 7.37 -25.86
C THR A 127 1.27 5.89 -25.56
N TYR A 128 0.77 5.38 -24.44
CA TYR A 128 0.97 4.00 -23.98
C TYR A 128 -0.31 3.16 -24.03
N SER A 129 -1.46 3.81 -23.96
CA SER A 129 -2.80 3.18 -23.94
C SER A 129 -3.76 3.99 -24.82
N PRO A 130 -3.73 3.83 -26.15
CA PRO A 130 -4.51 4.67 -27.11
C PRO A 130 -6.02 4.65 -26.86
N ALA A 131 -6.57 3.53 -26.34
CA ALA A 131 -7.99 3.38 -26.05
C ALA A 131 -8.42 3.98 -24.70
N ALA A 132 -7.50 4.61 -23.95
CA ALA A 132 -7.83 5.21 -22.65
C ALA A 132 -8.91 6.30 -22.78
N LYS A 133 -9.79 6.36 -21.79
CA LYS A 133 -10.89 7.33 -21.67
C LYS A 133 -10.74 8.12 -20.37
N PRO A 134 -11.32 9.33 -20.29
CA PRO A 134 -11.37 10.08 -19.04
C PRO A 134 -12.05 9.25 -17.93
N THR A 135 -11.54 9.34 -16.71
CA THR A 135 -12.17 8.64 -15.58
C THR A 135 -13.44 9.34 -15.10
N PHE A 136 -13.41 10.66 -15.02
CA PHE A 136 -14.54 11.47 -14.56
C PHE A 136 -14.96 12.49 -15.59
N LYS A 137 -16.26 12.84 -15.60
CA LYS A 137 -16.83 13.83 -16.51
C LYS A 137 -16.25 15.23 -16.24
N GLY A 138 -16.21 16.04 -17.30
CA GLY A 138 -15.82 17.45 -17.22
C GLY A 138 -14.31 17.71 -17.31
N SER A 139 -13.50 16.67 -17.52
CA SER A 139 -12.05 16.79 -17.70
C SER A 139 -11.53 15.73 -18.67
N ASP A 140 -10.40 16.03 -19.31
CA ASP A 140 -9.57 15.10 -20.09
C ASP A 140 -8.44 14.51 -19.23
N ASP A 141 -8.70 14.28 -17.94
CA ASP A 141 -7.79 13.58 -17.05
C ASP A 141 -8.23 12.13 -16.83
N VAL A 142 -7.28 11.29 -16.55
CA VAL A 142 -7.49 9.89 -16.19
C VAL A 142 -6.89 9.63 -14.80
N LEU A 143 -7.64 8.94 -13.96
CA LEU A 143 -7.17 8.47 -12.66
C LEU A 143 -6.27 7.25 -12.87
N VAL A 144 -5.10 7.25 -12.27
CA VAL A 144 -4.17 6.13 -12.27
C VAL A 144 -3.80 5.70 -10.85
N VAL A 145 -3.61 4.40 -10.66
CA VAL A 145 -2.90 3.83 -9.52
C VAL A 145 -1.43 3.76 -9.88
N LEU A 146 -0.60 4.36 -9.06
CA LEU A 146 0.86 4.23 -9.11
C LEU A 146 1.29 3.42 -7.91
N GLN A 147 1.96 2.28 -8.13
CA GLN A 147 2.51 1.46 -7.07
C GLN A 147 3.99 1.19 -7.35
N TYR A 148 4.83 1.34 -6.33
CA TYR A 148 6.25 1.06 -6.46
C TYR A 148 6.48 -0.38 -6.93
N TRP A 149 7.31 -0.56 -7.96
CA TRP A 149 7.69 -1.88 -8.47
C TRP A 149 8.83 -2.46 -7.66
N LEU A 150 8.52 -3.46 -6.84
CA LEU A 150 9.47 -4.09 -5.95
C LEU A 150 10.71 -4.63 -6.68
N ASN A 151 11.89 -4.39 -6.12
CA ASN A 151 13.12 -4.96 -6.59
C ASN A 151 13.36 -6.34 -5.96
N ASP A 152 14.10 -7.18 -6.64
CA ASP A 152 14.63 -8.46 -6.12
C ASP A 152 13.59 -9.33 -5.40
N VAL A 153 12.42 -9.48 -6.01
CA VAL A 153 11.36 -10.36 -5.55
C VAL A 153 11.09 -11.49 -6.55
N LYS A 154 10.44 -12.54 -6.08
CA LYS A 154 9.99 -13.67 -6.91
C LYS A 154 8.58 -14.11 -6.52
N VAL A 155 7.89 -14.72 -7.48
CA VAL A 155 6.67 -15.49 -7.27
C VAL A 155 7.07 -16.93 -6.94
N ILE A 156 6.42 -17.53 -5.96
CA ILE A 156 6.55 -18.95 -5.62
C ILE A 156 5.16 -19.54 -5.42
N ALA A 157 5.04 -20.86 -5.40
CA ALA A 157 3.74 -21.54 -5.32
C ALA A 157 2.93 -21.16 -4.07
N ASP A 158 3.58 -21.03 -2.93
CA ASP A 158 3.00 -20.48 -1.68
C ASP A 158 4.09 -19.75 -0.92
N VAL A 159 3.81 -18.53 -0.51
CA VAL A 159 4.75 -17.75 0.33
C VAL A 159 4.74 -18.22 1.78
N TYR A 160 3.77 -19.03 2.21
CA TYR A 160 3.73 -19.61 3.55
C TYR A 160 4.35 -21.01 3.56
N ASP A 161 5.47 -21.13 4.26
CA ASP A 161 6.15 -22.38 4.57
C ASP A 161 6.08 -22.59 6.10
N PRO A 162 5.32 -23.58 6.60
CA PRO A 162 5.15 -23.80 8.03
C PRO A 162 6.45 -24.23 8.74
N VAL A 163 7.37 -24.93 8.05
CA VAL A 163 8.67 -25.32 8.63
C VAL A 163 9.52 -24.09 8.85
N ARG A 164 9.62 -23.22 7.85
CA ARG A 164 10.34 -21.96 7.94
C ARG A 164 9.68 -21.02 8.95
N PHE A 165 8.36 -20.96 8.99
CA PHE A 165 7.61 -20.14 9.95
C PHE A 165 7.93 -20.54 11.40
N ALA A 166 8.14 -21.83 11.66
CA ALA A 166 8.54 -22.30 12.99
C ALA A 166 10.00 -21.96 13.34
N ALA A 167 10.91 -21.94 12.35
CA ALA A 167 12.35 -21.86 12.57
C ALA A 167 12.97 -20.46 12.41
N ASP A 168 12.34 -19.58 11.59
CA ASP A 168 12.87 -18.25 11.24
C ASP A 168 11.97 -17.15 11.80
N PRO A 169 12.35 -16.48 12.93
CA PRO A 169 11.48 -15.45 13.55
C PRO A 169 11.24 -14.23 12.64
N LYS A 170 12.20 -13.86 11.79
CA LYS A 170 12.02 -12.73 10.86
C LYS A 170 10.99 -13.07 9.78
N TYR A 171 11.10 -14.25 9.21
CA TYR A 171 10.12 -14.74 8.24
C TYR A 171 8.74 -14.89 8.89
N ALA A 172 8.66 -15.46 10.11
CA ALA A 172 7.41 -15.61 10.84
C ALA A 172 6.72 -14.25 11.08
N ARG A 173 7.50 -13.23 11.45
CA ARG A 173 6.99 -11.87 11.62
C ARG A 173 6.35 -11.34 10.34
N HIS A 174 7.05 -11.40 9.22
CA HIS A 174 6.52 -10.89 7.95
C HIS A 174 5.31 -11.67 7.43
N ILE A 175 5.31 -13.00 7.56
CA ILE A 175 4.15 -13.84 7.19
C ILE A 175 2.96 -13.53 8.10
N GLY A 176 3.18 -13.36 9.40
CA GLY A 176 2.11 -12.97 10.34
C GLY A 176 1.49 -11.62 9.97
N GLN A 177 2.32 -10.62 9.68
CA GLN A 177 1.89 -9.28 9.26
C GLN A 177 1.15 -9.30 7.91
N LEU A 178 1.65 -10.06 6.93
CA LEU A 178 0.97 -10.29 5.65
C LEU A 178 -0.42 -10.89 5.89
N ASN A 179 -0.51 -11.95 6.70
CA ASN A 179 -1.76 -12.65 6.93
C ASN A 179 -2.77 -11.82 7.74
N ILE A 180 -2.31 -10.97 8.67
CA ILE A 180 -3.16 -9.95 9.31
C ILE A 180 -3.80 -9.07 8.24
N LEU A 181 -2.99 -8.45 7.37
CA LEU A 181 -3.50 -7.55 6.35
C LEU A 181 -4.51 -8.25 5.44
N THR A 182 -4.13 -9.38 4.86
CA THR A 182 -4.96 -10.08 3.87
C THR A 182 -6.28 -10.61 4.44
N CYS A 183 -6.26 -11.01 5.73
CA CYS A 183 -7.47 -11.38 6.47
C CYS A 183 -8.37 -10.16 6.73
N LEU A 184 -7.79 -9.04 7.15
CA LEU A 184 -8.55 -7.81 7.44
C LEU A 184 -9.22 -7.24 6.19
N ILE A 185 -8.51 -7.20 5.07
CA ILE A 185 -9.05 -6.68 3.80
C ILE A 185 -9.89 -7.70 3.02
N GLU A 186 -10.01 -8.94 3.51
CA GLU A 186 -10.66 -10.04 2.78
C GLU A 186 -10.16 -10.12 1.33
N HIS A 187 -8.84 -10.33 1.14
CA HIS A 187 -8.19 -10.29 -0.16
C HIS A 187 -8.75 -11.36 -1.12
N GLY A 188 -9.78 -11.03 -1.88
CA GLY A 188 -10.56 -11.96 -2.71
C GLY A 188 -9.85 -12.48 -3.96
N ASP A 189 -8.69 -11.94 -4.32
CA ASP A 189 -7.82 -12.41 -5.41
C ASP A 189 -6.47 -12.89 -4.86
N SER A 190 -6.51 -13.72 -3.82
CA SER A 190 -5.30 -14.23 -3.15
C SER A 190 -4.65 -15.40 -3.90
N ASN A 191 -4.49 -15.25 -5.21
CA ASN A 191 -3.77 -16.22 -6.05
C ASN A 191 -2.24 -16.08 -5.93
N VAL A 192 -1.52 -17.09 -6.39
CA VAL A 192 -0.04 -17.19 -6.34
C VAL A 192 0.65 -15.94 -6.89
N GLY A 193 0.11 -15.34 -7.97
CA GLY A 193 0.74 -14.19 -8.62
C GLY A 193 0.67 -12.89 -7.83
N ASN A 194 -0.19 -12.82 -6.81
CA ASN A 194 -0.44 -11.62 -6.01
C ASN A 194 0.36 -11.58 -4.70
N PHE A 195 1.17 -12.62 -4.44
CA PHE A 195 2.11 -12.67 -3.33
C PHE A 195 3.53 -12.83 -3.82
N LEU A 196 4.40 -11.96 -3.32
CA LEU A 196 5.80 -11.93 -3.68
C LEU A 196 6.67 -12.15 -2.45
N ILE A 197 7.79 -12.84 -2.64
CA ILE A 197 8.80 -13.00 -1.58
C ILE A 197 10.14 -12.44 -2.07
N SER A 198 10.89 -11.81 -1.17
CA SER A 198 12.26 -11.37 -1.43
C SER A 198 13.15 -12.54 -1.90
N ARG A 199 14.05 -12.29 -2.84
CA ARG A 199 15.10 -13.24 -3.22
C ARG A 199 16.24 -13.28 -2.21
N ALA A 200 16.38 -12.25 -1.38
CA ALA A 200 17.38 -12.21 -0.34
C ALA A 200 17.13 -13.33 0.68
N ASP A 201 18.15 -14.14 0.95
CA ASP A 201 18.04 -15.28 1.87
C ASP A 201 17.96 -14.83 3.35
N ALA A 202 18.60 -13.71 3.68
CA ALA A 202 18.65 -13.17 5.03
C ALA A 202 17.43 -12.27 5.33
N GLY A 203 16.42 -12.82 6.01
CA GLY A 203 15.23 -12.10 6.45
C GLY A 203 14.31 -11.71 5.28
N PRO A 204 13.78 -12.69 4.53
CA PRO A 204 12.97 -12.43 3.36
C PRO A 204 11.68 -11.74 3.75
N ARG A 205 11.40 -10.61 3.10
CA ARG A 205 10.14 -9.93 3.16
C ARG A 205 9.12 -10.59 2.25
N VAL A 206 7.86 -10.47 2.62
CA VAL A 206 6.73 -10.92 1.79
C VAL A 206 5.83 -9.73 1.51
N PHE A 207 5.19 -9.74 0.34
CA PHE A 207 4.39 -8.62 -0.13
C PHE A 207 3.08 -9.09 -0.75
N SER A 208 2.02 -8.29 -0.53
CA SER A 208 0.74 -8.39 -1.23
C SER A 208 0.67 -7.30 -2.29
N ILE A 209 0.31 -7.67 -3.51
CA ILE A 209 0.06 -6.76 -4.62
C ILE A 209 -1.32 -7.03 -5.22
N ASP A 210 -1.78 -6.15 -6.12
CA ASP A 210 -3.09 -6.31 -6.80
C ASP A 210 -4.29 -6.38 -5.83
N ASN A 211 -4.32 -5.48 -4.84
CA ASN A 211 -5.37 -5.45 -3.82
C ASN A 211 -6.70 -4.83 -4.33
N GLY A 212 -6.86 -4.62 -5.63
CA GLY A 212 -8.05 -4.02 -6.23
C GLY A 212 -9.34 -4.84 -6.10
N VAL A 213 -9.24 -6.12 -5.67
CA VAL A 213 -10.34 -7.04 -5.37
C VAL A 213 -10.27 -7.42 -3.89
N ALA A 214 -10.48 -6.44 -3.01
CA ALA A 214 -10.46 -6.57 -1.56
C ALA A 214 -11.67 -5.86 -0.94
N PHE A 215 -11.82 -5.90 0.38
CA PHE A 215 -12.86 -5.22 1.18
C PHE A 215 -14.30 -5.61 0.86
N GLU A 216 -14.54 -6.52 -0.07
CA GLU A 216 -15.85 -7.10 -0.36
C GLU A 216 -15.76 -8.61 -0.27
N TYR A 217 -16.78 -9.22 0.37
CA TYR A 217 -16.93 -10.66 0.25
C TYR A 217 -17.22 -11.00 -1.22
N ASN A 218 -16.35 -11.78 -1.81
CA ASN A 218 -16.46 -12.20 -3.18
C ASN A 218 -16.30 -13.72 -3.25
N GLU A 219 -17.28 -14.41 -3.77
CA GLU A 219 -17.25 -15.86 -4.05
C GLU A 219 -16.39 -16.19 -5.29
N SER A 220 -15.33 -15.42 -5.52
CA SER A 220 -14.43 -15.61 -6.64
C SER A 220 -13.60 -16.90 -6.46
N ASP A 221 -13.48 -17.72 -7.51
CA ASP A 221 -12.63 -18.90 -7.57
C ASP A 221 -11.12 -18.56 -7.63
N ARG A 222 -10.75 -17.29 -7.54
CA ARG A 222 -9.38 -16.79 -7.73
C ARG A 222 -8.43 -17.02 -6.54
N GLY A 223 -8.82 -17.84 -5.60
CA GLY A 223 -8.04 -18.16 -4.41
C GLY A 223 -8.51 -17.37 -3.19
N GLN A 224 -8.87 -18.10 -2.15
CA GLN A 224 -9.38 -17.53 -0.90
C GLN A 224 -8.55 -17.95 0.32
N LEU A 225 -7.35 -18.47 0.08
CA LEU A 225 -6.52 -19.02 1.17
C LEU A 225 -6.12 -17.96 2.18
N TRP A 226 -5.93 -16.72 1.74
CA TRP A 226 -5.42 -15.63 2.56
C TRP A 226 -6.50 -14.71 3.15
N ILE A 227 -7.78 -14.96 2.88
CA ILE A 227 -8.87 -14.25 3.57
C ILE A 227 -9.08 -14.74 5.01
N ARG A 228 -8.41 -15.84 5.39
CA ARG A 228 -8.44 -16.42 6.73
C ARG A 228 -7.06 -16.41 7.34
N MET A 229 -7.00 -16.50 8.66
CA MET A 229 -5.74 -16.72 9.36
C MET A 229 -5.21 -18.11 9.01
N ARG A 230 -3.99 -18.16 8.49
CA ARG A 230 -3.24 -19.39 8.14
C ARG A 230 -2.18 -19.69 9.17
N VAL A 231 -1.75 -18.68 9.92
CA VAL A 231 -0.73 -18.78 10.96
C VAL A 231 -1.40 -18.97 12.33
N ASP A 232 -0.72 -19.68 13.21
CA ASP A 232 -1.17 -19.98 14.57
C ASP A 232 -0.59 -19.03 15.63
N ARG A 233 0.30 -18.11 15.23
CA ARG A 233 0.89 -17.12 16.11
C ARG A 233 1.22 -15.82 15.36
N LEU A 234 1.17 -14.69 16.08
CA LEU A 234 1.37 -13.34 15.54
C LEU A 234 2.39 -12.56 16.38
N PRO A 235 3.10 -11.56 15.77
CA PRO A 235 3.96 -10.67 16.53
C PRO A 235 3.16 -9.88 17.57
N GLU A 236 3.59 -9.94 18.84
CA GLU A 236 2.88 -9.33 19.97
C GLU A 236 2.71 -7.82 19.80
N ASP A 237 3.77 -7.12 19.45
CA ASP A 237 3.75 -5.66 19.22
C ASP A 237 2.78 -5.24 18.10
N THR A 238 2.66 -6.06 17.05
CA THR A 238 1.69 -5.84 15.98
C THR A 238 0.26 -6.02 16.49
N VAL A 239 0.00 -7.05 17.31
CA VAL A 239 -1.31 -7.27 17.94
C VAL A 239 -1.67 -6.10 18.87
N GLU A 240 -0.71 -5.62 19.66
CA GLU A 240 -0.91 -4.45 20.53
C GLU A 240 -1.26 -3.17 19.75
N ARG A 241 -0.68 -2.97 18.56
CA ARG A 241 -1.06 -1.86 17.68
C ARG A 241 -2.47 -2.05 17.13
N LEU A 242 -2.84 -3.26 16.72
CA LEU A 242 -4.20 -3.57 16.26
C LEU A 242 -5.27 -3.28 17.32
N ARG A 243 -4.99 -3.55 18.61
CA ARG A 243 -5.89 -3.25 19.74
C ARG A 243 -6.20 -1.75 19.91
N ARG A 244 -5.32 -0.88 19.42
CA ARG A 244 -5.48 0.58 19.52
C ARG A 244 -6.32 1.17 18.40
N ILE A 245 -6.61 0.40 17.37
CA ILE A 245 -7.38 0.88 16.21
C ILE A 245 -8.86 0.94 16.59
N SER A 246 -9.42 2.16 16.66
CA SER A 246 -10.84 2.37 16.90
C SER A 246 -11.65 2.42 15.59
N PRO A 247 -12.97 2.25 15.65
CA PRO A 247 -13.85 2.46 14.49
C PRO A 247 -13.73 3.88 13.90
N GLU A 248 -13.57 4.89 14.75
CA GLU A 248 -13.40 6.28 14.35
C GLU A 248 -12.07 6.47 13.60
N GLU A 249 -11.00 5.81 14.05
CA GLU A 249 -9.70 5.84 13.37
C GLU A 249 -9.79 5.18 11.99
N LEU A 250 -10.46 4.03 11.87
CA LEU A 250 -10.72 3.41 10.58
C LEU A 250 -11.52 4.34 9.65
N GLN A 251 -12.59 4.98 10.17
CA GLN A 251 -13.39 5.91 9.39
C GLN A 251 -12.57 7.14 8.95
N ARG A 252 -11.79 7.71 9.85
CA ARG A 252 -10.94 8.87 9.58
C ARG A 252 -9.87 8.56 8.54
N ARG A 253 -9.27 7.37 8.61
CA ARG A 253 -8.15 6.99 7.73
C ARG A 253 -8.60 6.51 6.36
N LEU A 254 -9.72 5.77 6.30
CA LEU A 254 -10.13 5.04 5.10
C LEU A 254 -11.41 5.60 4.45
N GLY A 255 -12.13 6.46 5.15
CA GLY A 255 -13.41 7.01 4.67
C GLY A 255 -13.24 7.95 3.49
N VAL A 256 -12.20 8.79 3.46
CA VAL A 256 -11.79 9.61 2.32
C VAL A 256 -10.29 9.45 2.13
N LEU A 257 -9.90 8.67 1.14
CA LEU A 257 -8.49 8.36 0.86
C LEU A 257 -7.83 9.39 -0.06
N ALA A 258 -8.60 9.93 -1.00
CA ALA A 258 -8.14 10.91 -1.96
C ALA A 258 -9.27 11.82 -2.41
N GLN A 259 -8.93 13.07 -2.72
CA GLN A 259 -9.88 14.09 -3.15
C GLN A 259 -9.28 14.98 -4.24
N TRP A 260 -10.09 15.36 -5.20
CA TRP A 260 -9.72 16.31 -6.24
C TRP A 260 -10.83 17.32 -6.46
N GLN A 261 -10.40 18.54 -6.87
CA GLN A 261 -11.27 19.65 -7.30
C GLN A 261 -11.11 19.88 -8.78
N LEU A 262 -12.21 20.00 -9.50
CA LEU A 262 -12.22 20.39 -10.92
C LEU A 262 -12.01 21.91 -11.06
N GLN A 263 -10.99 22.31 -11.78
CA GLN A 263 -10.68 23.72 -12.07
C GLN A 263 -10.20 23.84 -13.53
N GLY A 264 -10.82 24.67 -14.32
CA GLY A 264 -10.42 24.88 -15.71
C GLY A 264 -10.36 23.60 -16.57
N GLY A 265 -11.24 22.61 -16.31
CA GLY A 265 -11.25 21.34 -17.03
C GLY A 265 -10.18 20.33 -16.59
N ARG A 266 -9.46 20.57 -15.49
CA ARG A 266 -8.45 19.70 -14.94
C ARG A 266 -8.73 19.38 -13.46
N TRP A 267 -8.35 18.17 -13.02
CA TRP A 267 -8.47 17.74 -11.63
C TRP A 267 -7.20 18.03 -10.85
N PHE A 268 -7.33 18.80 -9.77
CA PHE A 268 -6.25 19.15 -8.85
C PHE A 268 -6.44 18.43 -7.52
N ALA A 269 -5.39 17.77 -7.03
CA ALA A 269 -5.42 17.09 -5.75
C ALA A 269 -5.63 18.08 -4.60
N MET A 270 -6.48 17.68 -3.65
CA MET A 270 -6.81 18.44 -2.45
C MET A 270 -6.63 17.55 -1.21
N PRO A 271 -6.35 18.13 -0.05
CA PRO A 271 -6.46 17.37 1.19
C PRO A 271 -7.84 16.75 1.34
N PRO A 272 -7.96 15.52 1.87
CA PRO A 272 -9.25 14.90 2.16
C PRO A 272 -10.11 15.78 3.07
N GLY A 273 -11.31 16.10 2.61
CA GLY A 273 -12.31 16.86 3.36
C GLY A 273 -13.36 15.96 4.01
N GLU A 274 -14.50 16.57 4.38
CA GLU A 274 -15.66 15.84 4.90
C GLU A 274 -16.15 14.82 3.86
N ASN A 275 -16.59 13.66 4.33
CA ASN A 275 -17.07 12.59 3.48
C ASN A 275 -18.44 12.92 2.86
N LEU A 276 -18.45 13.23 1.58
CA LEU A 276 -19.65 13.69 0.84
C LEU A 276 -20.80 12.67 0.81
N ALA A 277 -20.48 11.36 0.80
CA ALA A 277 -21.48 10.31 0.74
C ALA A 277 -20.91 8.99 1.29
N PRO A 278 -20.97 8.74 2.61
CA PRO A 278 -20.34 7.57 3.24
C PRO A 278 -20.79 6.20 2.70
N ALA A 279 -21.97 6.14 2.09
CA ALA A 279 -22.48 4.90 1.48
C ALA A 279 -21.82 4.53 0.14
N ARG A 280 -21.06 5.45 -0.47
CA ARG A 280 -20.44 5.27 -1.78
C ARG A 280 -18.92 5.19 -1.67
N GLY A 281 -18.28 4.48 -2.61
CA GLY A 281 -16.82 4.41 -2.74
C GLY A 281 -16.24 5.57 -3.55
N VAL A 282 -16.92 5.94 -4.63
CA VAL A 282 -16.66 7.14 -5.43
C VAL A 282 -17.80 8.14 -5.22
N ARG A 283 -17.46 9.38 -4.93
CA ARG A 283 -18.38 10.46 -4.57
C ARG A 283 -18.08 11.69 -5.41
N SER A 284 -19.13 12.37 -5.85
CA SER A 284 -18.98 13.59 -6.63
C SER A 284 -20.04 14.60 -6.24
N ALA A 285 -19.64 15.81 -5.90
CA ALA A 285 -20.49 16.95 -5.63
C ALA A 285 -19.73 18.26 -5.90
N ASP A 286 -20.39 19.25 -6.48
CA ASP A 286 -19.89 20.63 -6.64
C ASP A 286 -18.46 20.74 -7.23
N GLY A 287 -18.17 19.92 -8.24
CA GLY A 287 -16.84 19.88 -8.84
C GLY A 287 -15.76 19.21 -7.99
N ILE A 288 -16.16 18.50 -6.93
CA ILE A 288 -15.28 17.68 -6.10
C ILE A 288 -15.49 16.21 -6.44
N VAL A 289 -14.42 15.43 -6.51
CA VAL A 289 -14.43 13.95 -6.53
C VAL A 289 -13.64 13.44 -5.35
N GLN A 290 -14.24 12.48 -4.62
CA GLN A 290 -13.61 11.77 -3.52
C GLN A 290 -13.61 10.26 -3.79
N LEU A 291 -12.52 9.61 -3.42
CA LEU A 291 -12.39 8.15 -3.34
C LEU A 291 -12.11 7.72 -1.90
N GLY A 292 -12.77 6.64 -1.47
CA GLY A 292 -12.53 6.05 -0.16
C GLY A 292 -13.38 4.79 0.02
N LEU A 293 -13.24 4.13 1.15
CA LEU A 293 -14.08 2.98 1.48
C LEU A 293 -15.50 3.44 1.79
N ARG A 294 -16.48 2.60 1.45
CA ARG A 294 -17.86 2.77 1.91
C ARG A 294 -17.92 2.52 3.41
N LYS A 295 -18.87 3.16 4.09
CA LYS A 295 -19.10 2.87 5.52
C LYS A 295 -19.30 1.37 5.78
N ALA A 296 -20.01 0.68 4.90
CA ALA A 296 -20.22 -0.77 5.02
C ALA A 296 -18.92 -1.59 4.93
N ASP A 297 -17.94 -1.16 4.09
CA ASP A 297 -16.62 -1.79 3.99
C ASP A 297 -15.83 -1.59 5.28
N ILE A 298 -15.86 -0.36 5.83
CA ILE A 298 -15.20 -0.02 7.10
C ILE A 298 -15.81 -0.77 8.28
N ASP A 299 -17.14 -0.84 8.35
CA ASP A 299 -17.84 -1.59 9.39
C ASP A 299 -17.49 -3.10 9.32
N ARG A 300 -17.35 -3.65 8.11
CA ARG A 300 -16.90 -5.03 7.89
C ARG A 300 -15.46 -5.23 8.37
N LEU A 301 -14.56 -4.34 7.97
CA LEU A 301 -13.16 -4.34 8.42
C LEU A 301 -13.08 -4.31 9.96
N GLY A 302 -13.86 -3.45 10.63
CA GLY A 302 -13.94 -3.40 12.09
C GLY A 302 -14.40 -4.72 12.71
N ARG A 303 -15.38 -5.40 12.08
CA ARG A 303 -15.81 -6.74 12.54
C ARG A 303 -14.72 -7.81 12.33
N GLN A 304 -13.96 -7.75 11.24
CA GLN A 304 -12.83 -8.67 11.02
C GLN A 304 -11.73 -8.44 12.05
N LEU A 305 -11.40 -7.18 12.33
CA LEU A 305 -10.43 -6.83 13.37
C LEU A 305 -10.86 -7.36 14.75
N ALA A 306 -12.10 -7.12 15.14
CA ALA A 306 -12.64 -7.61 16.43
C ALA A 306 -12.62 -9.15 16.48
N ARG A 307 -12.93 -9.83 15.38
CA ARG A 307 -12.88 -11.29 15.28
C ARG A 307 -11.46 -11.84 15.41
N LEU A 308 -10.48 -11.18 14.75
CA LEU A 308 -9.07 -11.54 14.86
C LEU A 308 -8.58 -11.39 16.32
N LEU A 309 -8.82 -10.24 16.95
CA LEU A 309 -8.43 -9.99 18.33
C LEU A 309 -9.07 -10.98 19.31
N LYS A 310 -10.35 -11.32 19.08
CA LYS A 310 -11.01 -12.37 19.87
C LYS A 310 -10.34 -13.74 19.73
N GLN A 311 -9.83 -14.11 18.56
CA GLN A 311 -9.09 -15.37 18.39
C GLN A 311 -7.78 -15.38 19.18
N VAL A 312 -7.11 -14.23 19.30
CA VAL A 312 -5.93 -14.06 20.15
C VAL A 312 -6.32 -14.16 21.62
N ASP A 313 -7.36 -13.46 22.06
CA ASP A 313 -7.83 -13.44 23.45
C ASP A 313 -8.32 -14.83 23.91
N ASP A 314 -8.94 -15.59 23.02
CA ASP A 314 -9.38 -16.98 23.26
C ASP A 314 -8.19 -17.97 23.24
N GLY A 315 -6.96 -17.55 22.98
CA GLY A 315 -5.78 -18.40 22.86
C GLY A 315 -5.74 -19.31 21.62
N LYS A 316 -6.59 -19.04 20.60
CA LYS A 316 -6.60 -19.79 19.34
C LYS A 316 -5.46 -19.38 18.42
N ILE A 317 -4.97 -18.16 18.58
CA ILE A 317 -3.78 -17.61 17.92
C ILE A 317 -2.87 -17.11 19.04
N ALA A 318 -1.67 -17.66 19.11
CA ALA A 318 -0.67 -17.25 20.09
C ALA A 318 0.01 -15.92 19.68
N THR A 319 0.75 -15.30 20.61
CA THR A 319 1.66 -14.18 20.29
C THR A 319 3.12 -14.58 20.54
N PHE A 320 4.06 -13.89 19.88
CA PHE A 320 5.51 -14.06 20.05
C PHE A 320 6.26 -12.75 19.89
#